data_b264846db3602f06e2d41ad4eb6f6866
#
_entry.id   b264846db3602f06e2d41ad4eb6f6866
#
_cell.length_a   1.000
_cell.length_b   1.000
_cell.length_c   1.000
_cell.angle_alpha   90.00
_cell.angle_beta   90.00
_cell.angle_gamma   90.00
#
_symmetry.space_group_name_H-M   'P 1'
#
loop_
_entity.id
_entity.type
_entity.pdbx_description
1 polymer ?
#
loop_
_entity_poly.entity_id
_entity_poly.type
_entity_poly.pdbx_seq_one_letter_code
_entity_poly.pdbx_strand_id
1 'polypeptide(L)'
;MWVLGIQGEPRPVRSDRDDVLADLRPSGWYHDAEAVLLQDGHLVAAIEEERLNRQKHSGRFPAAAIRFCLERGGIGLDAVDVIAFGERGGQGPYQDPAISPAQIASVLQAELGCDPGIAERVTLVEHHVAHAVSAYVGSGFDESLVVTADGFGDGVAGYVSSVRNNAFTILDRIEVANSLGRFYGAPLAFLGFDAFSEYKLMGLAPYGDPARFRAAFQQMYVLQADGKFAMTAKSRAETLDGFARLGCQRQPDGPIEQIHCDVAAAMQDAVETILRHVLRHFRSATGHRRLCLAGGTAQNCVATGKFLA
;
A
#
# COMPACT_ATOMS: atom_id res chain seq x y z
N MET A 1 -5.95 13.10 24.80
CA MET A 1 -6.15 13.48 23.38
C MET A 1 -6.62 12.27 22.60
N TRP A 2 -7.77 12.38 21.94
CA TRP A 2 -8.31 11.33 21.09
C TRP A 2 -7.97 11.61 19.63
N VAL A 3 -7.41 10.62 18.95
CA VAL A 3 -7.07 10.70 17.51
C VAL A 3 -7.76 9.57 16.76
N LEU A 4 -8.50 9.91 15.72
CA LEU A 4 -9.15 8.96 14.82
C LEU A 4 -8.39 8.98 13.49
N GLY A 5 -7.71 7.91 13.16
CA GLY A 5 -7.12 7.67 11.84
C GLY A 5 -8.14 6.98 10.94
N ILE A 6 -8.26 7.43 9.70
CA ILE A 6 -9.18 6.86 8.71
C ILE A 6 -8.52 6.79 7.34
N GLN A 7 -8.85 5.73 6.59
CA GLN A 7 -8.51 5.56 5.18
C GLN A 7 -9.72 4.97 4.45
N GLY A 8 -9.97 5.42 3.22
CA GLY A 8 -11.06 4.97 2.37
C GLY A 8 -11.49 6.04 1.38
N GLU A 9 -12.42 5.71 0.51
CA GLU A 9 -12.90 6.65 -0.51
C GLU A 9 -13.55 7.88 0.13
N PRO A 10 -13.09 9.12 -0.17
CA PRO A 10 -13.59 10.34 0.45
C PRO A 10 -14.92 10.80 -0.19
N ARG A 11 -15.89 9.89 -0.26
CA ARG A 11 -17.24 10.11 -0.79
C ARG A 11 -18.27 9.36 0.05
N PRO A 12 -19.52 9.90 0.19
CA PRO A 12 -20.58 9.17 0.87
C PRO A 12 -20.94 7.89 0.15
N VAL A 13 -21.22 6.83 0.90
CA VAL A 13 -21.70 5.55 0.37
C VAL A 13 -23.14 5.74 -0.15
N ARG A 14 -23.33 5.58 -1.45
CA ARG A 14 -24.64 5.78 -2.09
C ARG A 14 -25.47 4.52 -2.24
N SER A 15 -24.79 3.36 -2.35
CA SER A 15 -25.44 2.04 -2.46
C SER A 15 -24.43 0.91 -2.18
N ASP A 16 -24.91 -0.30 -1.88
CA ASP A 16 -24.06 -1.49 -1.74
C ASP A 16 -23.35 -1.90 -3.05
N ARG A 17 -23.79 -1.30 -4.20
CA ARG A 17 -23.16 -1.51 -5.50
C ARG A 17 -21.98 -0.59 -5.76
N ASP A 18 -21.77 0.42 -4.93
CA ASP A 18 -20.69 1.40 -5.14
C ASP A 18 -19.31 0.77 -5.02
N ASP A 19 -19.15 -0.30 -4.23
CA ASP A 19 -17.90 -1.05 -4.14
C ASP A 19 -17.55 -1.77 -5.46
N VAL A 20 -18.55 -2.35 -6.13
CA VAL A 20 -18.34 -3.04 -7.44
C VAL A 20 -17.95 -2.05 -8.54
N LEU A 21 -18.41 -0.79 -8.44
CA LEU A 21 -18.07 0.25 -9.40
C LEU A 21 -16.75 0.95 -9.07
N ALA A 22 -16.32 0.97 -7.80
CA ALA A 22 -15.01 1.46 -7.39
C ALA A 22 -13.90 0.63 -8.03
N ASP A 23 -14.06 -0.70 -8.12
CA ASP A 23 -13.13 -1.62 -8.78
C ASP A 23 -12.95 -1.35 -10.29
N LEU A 24 -13.91 -0.67 -10.92
CA LEU A 24 -13.90 -0.39 -12.36
C LEU A 24 -13.42 1.03 -12.71
N ARG A 25 -13.10 1.89 -11.73
CA ARG A 25 -12.70 3.27 -12.00
C ARG A 25 -11.20 3.40 -12.23
N PRO A 26 -10.80 4.11 -13.31
CA PRO A 26 -9.39 4.40 -13.57
C PRO A 26 -8.75 5.35 -12.55
N SER A 27 -9.56 6.11 -11.81
CA SER A 27 -9.16 7.10 -10.83
C SER A 27 -9.57 6.68 -9.42
N GLY A 28 -8.61 6.58 -8.50
CA GLY A 28 -8.85 6.32 -7.09
C GLY A 28 -9.15 4.84 -6.79
N TRP A 29 -8.12 4.06 -6.75
CA TRP A 29 -8.16 2.66 -6.32
C TRP A 29 -8.14 2.61 -4.80
N TYR A 30 -9.21 3.10 -4.17
CA TYR A 30 -9.38 2.92 -2.74
C TYR A 30 -9.69 1.45 -2.46
N HIS A 31 -8.93 0.86 -1.57
CA HIS A 31 -9.10 -0.50 -1.08
C HIS A 31 -8.70 -0.57 0.39
N ASP A 32 -9.12 -1.64 1.07
CA ASP A 32 -8.75 -1.91 2.45
C ASP A 32 -9.03 -0.71 3.39
N ALA A 33 -10.24 -0.11 3.22
CA ALA A 33 -10.67 1.00 4.05
C ALA A 33 -10.71 0.62 5.52
N GLU A 34 -10.27 1.51 6.40
CA GLU A 34 -10.08 1.20 7.81
C GLU A 34 -10.28 2.41 8.72
N ALA A 35 -10.45 2.14 10.01
CA ALA A 35 -10.41 3.14 11.07
C ALA A 35 -9.57 2.66 12.25
N VAL A 36 -8.86 3.61 12.88
CA VAL A 36 -8.02 3.40 14.05
C VAL A 36 -8.30 4.49 15.07
N LEU A 37 -8.52 4.13 16.32
CA LEU A 37 -8.71 5.08 17.43
C LEU A 37 -7.55 4.99 18.41
N LEU A 38 -6.94 6.12 18.69
CA LEU A 38 -5.88 6.27 19.69
C LEU A 38 -6.35 7.17 20.82
N GLN A 39 -5.93 6.85 22.05
CA GLN A 39 -6.04 7.73 23.21
C GLN A 39 -4.64 7.99 23.79
N ASP A 40 -4.22 9.24 23.82
CA ASP A 40 -2.91 9.65 24.36
C ASP A 40 -1.73 8.83 23.77
N GLY A 41 -1.81 8.51 22.47
CA GLY A 41 -0.84 7.70 21.74
C GLY A 41 -0.99 6.19 21.90
N HIS A 42 -1.93 5.71 22.71
CA HIS A 42 -2.21 4.28 22.90
C HIS A 42 -3.32 3.80 21.97
N LEU A 43 -3.12 2.65 21.33
CA LEU A 43 -4.11 2.01 20.50
C LEU A 43 -5.30 1.53 21.35
N VAL A 44 -6.50 2.06 21.03
CA VAL A 44 -7.75 1.65 21.65
C VAL A 44 -8.48 0.62 20.80
N ALA A 45 -8.61 0.90 19.50
CA ALA A 45 -9.25 0.01 18.55
C ALA A 45 -8.73 0.26 17.13
N ALA A 46 -8.71 -0.78 16.32
CA ALA A 46 -8.43 -0.70 14.88
C ALA A 46 -9.22 -1.80 14.16
N ILE A 47 -9.82 -1.48 13.02
CA ILE A 47 -10.56 -2.46 12.23
C ILE A 47 -10.67 -2.01 10.76
N GLU A 48 -10.57 -2.97 9.85
CA GLU A 48 -10.88 -2.78 8.45
C GLU A 48 -12.40 -2.84 8.22
N GLU A 49 -12.91 -2.00 7.33
CA GLU A 49 -14.33 -1.94 6.95
C GLU A 49 -14.83 -3.29 6.41
N GLU A 50 -13.98 -4.04 5.68
CA GLU A 50 -14.31 -5.35 5.13
C GLU A 50 -14.69 -6.40 6.20
N ARG A 51 -14.18 -6.27 7.43
CA ARG A 51 -14.51 -7.17 8.53
C ARG A 51 -15.96 -7.02 8.98
N LEU A 52 -16.52 -5.83 8.77
CA LEU A 52 -17.87 -5.46 9.19
C LEU A 52 -18.88 -5.60 8.04
N ASN A 53 -18.54 -5.11 6.84
CA ASN A 53 -19.43 -5.18 5.68
C ASN A 53 -19.33 -6.51 4.89
N ARG A 54 -18.31 -7.34 5.16
CA ARG A 54 -18.04 -8.64 4.53
C ARG A 54 -17.72 -8.56 3.04
N GLN A 55 -17.27 -7.40 2.57
CA GLN A 55 -16.81 -7.18 1.20
C GLN A 55 -15.29 -7.03 1.20
N LYS A 56 -14.60 -8.03 0.66
CA LYS A 56 -13.14 -8.07 0.64
C LYS A 56 -12.59 -6.91 -0.18
N HIS A 57 -11.50 -6.30 0.32
CA HIS A 57 -10.87 -5.12 -0.26
C HIS A 57 -11.82 -3.92 -0.39
N SER A 58 -12.80 -3.80 0.52
CA SER A 58 -13.72 -2.66 0.53
C SER A 58 -12.97 -1.33 0.56
N GLY A 59 -13.18 -0.52 -0.45
CA GLY A 59 -12.57 0.82 -0.58
C GLY A 59 -13.51 1.94 -0.17
N ARG A 60 -14.78 1.65 0.19
CA ARG A 60 -15.76 2.67 0.59
C ARG A 60 -15.31 3.45 1.82
N PHE A 61 -15.92 4.60 2.05
CA PHE A 61 -15.70 5.34 3.29
C PHE A 61 -15.99 4.46 4.52
N PRO A 62 -15.08 4.37 5.51
CA PRO A 62 -15.13 3.34 6.57
C PRO A 62 -16.10 3.70 7.71
N ALA A 63 -17.35 3.96 7.39
CA ALA A 63 -18.33 4.43 8.37
C ALA A 63 -18.62 3.41 9.48
N ALA A 64 -18.66 2.11 9.15
CA ALA A 64 -18.89 1.05 10.15
C ALA A 64 -17.64 0.86 11.03
N ALA A 65 -16.44 0.91 10.44
CA ALA A 65 -15.19 0.85 11.19
C ALA A 65 -15.04 2.04 12.16
N ILE A 66 -15.41 3.24 11.75
CA ILE A 66 -15.42 4.44 12.63
C ILE A 66 -16.38 4.23 13.81
N ARG A 67 -17.62 3.81 13.54
CA ARG A 67 -18.60 3.54 14.62
C ARG A 67 -18.08 2.50 15.60
N PHE A 68 -17.49 1.41 15.09
CA PHE A 68 -16.90 0.36 15.92
C PHE A 68 -15.77 0.93 16.82
N CYS A 69 -14.87 1.73 16.27
CA CYS A 69 -13.76 2.30 17.02
C CYS A 69 -14.25 3.27 18.11
N LEU A 70 -15.22 4.14 17.81
CA LEU A 70 -15.82 5.06 18.75
C LEU A 70 -16.56 4.33 19.89
N GLU A 71 -17.33 3.29 19.55
CA GLU A 71 -18.01 2.43 20.52
C GLU A 71 -17.00 1.75 21.47
N ARG A 72 -15.90 1.22 20.94
CA ARG A 72 -14.82 0.64 21.75
C ARG A 72 -14.15 1.64 22.68
N GLY A 73 -14.02 2.89 22.23
CA GLY A 73 -13.52 3.99 23.07
C GLY A 73 -14.53 4.52 24.08
N GLY A 74 -15.82 4.15 23.95
CA GLY A 74 -16.89 4.70 24.78
C GLY A 74 -17.13 6.19 24.57
N ILE A 75 -16.82 6.73 23.38
CA ILE A 75 -16.90 8.15 23.04
C ILE A 75 -17.75 8.41 21.78
N GLY A 76 -18.26 9.64 21.65
CA GLY A 76 -18.81 10.14 20.41
C GLY A 76 -17.73 10.78 19.54
N LEU A 77 -18.07 11.02 18.27
CA LEU A 77 -17.17 11.69 17.31
C LEU A 77 -16.83 13.13 17.73
N ASP A 78 -17.72 13.76 18.49
CA ASP A 78 -17.54 15.10 19.08
C ASP A 78 -16.40 15.18 20.11
N ALA A 79 -16.05 14.05 20.74
CA ALA A 79 -14.93 13.95 21.67
C ALA A 79 -13.58 13.73 21.00
N VAL A 80 -13.54 13.48 19.66
CA VAL A 80 -12.29 13.29 18.93
C VAL A 80 -11.60 14.63 18.71
N ASP A 81 -10.35 14.75 19.13
CA ASP A 81 -9.57 15.99 19.01
C ASP A 81 -8.98 16.16 17.60
N VAL A 82 -8.52 15.06 16.97
CA VAL A 82 -7.91 15.07 15.64
C VAL A 82 -8.44 13.90 14.82
N ILE A 83 -8.78 14.19 13.56
CA ILE A 83 -9.11 13.18 12.54
C ILE A 83 -8.00 13.20 11.50
N ALA A 84 -7.23 12.13 11.43
CA ALA A 84 -6.16 11.96 10.46
C ALA A 84 -6.66 11.15 9.26
N PHE A 85 -6.64 11.74 8.07
CA PHE A 85 -6.96 11.04 6.82
C PHE A 85 -5.67 10.72 6.07
N GLY A 86 -5.46 9.46 5.70
CA GLY A 86 -4.18 8.90 5.22
C GLY A 86 -3.87 9.19 3.75
N GLU A 87 -4.39 10.26 3.16
CA GLU A 87 -4.13 10.66 1.78
C GLU A 87 -4.43 12.14 1.55
N ARG A 88 -3.73 12.76 0.62
CA ARG A 88 -3.93 14.16 0.22
C ARG A 88 -4.60 14.30 -1.14
N GLY A 89 -4.44 13.31 -2.02
CA GLY A 89 -4.87 13.37 -3.41
C GLY A 89 -4.15 14.46 -4.22
N GLY A 90 -4.66 14.74 -5.42
CA GLY A 90 -4.13 15.80 -6.29
C GLY A 90 -2.78 15.50 -6.94
N GLN A 91 -2.18 14.36 -6.65
CA GLN A 91 -0.88 13.95 -7.17
C GLN A 91 -0.96 12.50 -7.64
N GLY A 92 -0.45 12.25 -8.82
CA GLY A 92 -0.40 10.88 -9.33
C GLY A 92 -0.67 10.79 -10.83
N PRO A 93 -0.49 9.61 -11.42
CA PRO A 93 -0.63 9.41 -12.86
C PRO A 93 -2.08 9.50 -13.35
N TYR A 94 -3.06 9.47 -12.46
CA TYR A 94 -4.49 9.46 -12.80
C TYR A 94 -5.20 10.81 -12.59
N GLN A 95 -4.46 11.85 -12.20
CA GLN A 95 -4.99 13.22 -11.99
C GLN A 95 -6.15 13.25 -10.99
N ASP A 96 -6.06 12.44 -9.92
CA ASP A 96 -7.05 12.45 -8.86
C ASP A 96 -7.20 13.86 -8.27
N PRO A 97 -8.41 14.31 -7.97
CA PRO A 97 -8.60 15.62 -7.37
C PRO A 97 -7.95 15.66 -5.97
N ALA A 98 -7.42 16.83 -5.61
CA ALA A 98 -6.93 17.05 -4.26
C ALA A 98 -8.07 16.89 -3.25
N ILE A 99 -7.79 16.18 -2.16
CA ILE A 99 -8.72 16.00 -1.05
C ILE A 99 -8.62 17.24 -0.15
N SER A 100 -9.74 17.63 0.47
CA SER A 100 -9.78 18.75 1.42
C SER A 100 -10.39 18.33 2.75
N PRO A 101 -9.99 18.95 3.88
CA PRO A 101 -10.63 18.74 5.17
C PRO A 101 -12.15 18.91 5.14
N ALA A 102 -12.64 19.90 4.38
CA ALA A 102 -14.07 20.14 4.21
C ALA A 102 -14.79 18.98 3.50
N GLN A 103 -14.14 18.36 2.51
CA GLN A 103 -14.68 17.17 1.84
C GLN A 103 -14.83 16.01 2.82
N ILE A 104 -13.80 15.70 3.61
CA ILE A 104 -13.85 14.63 4.63
C ILE A 104 -14.94 14.93 5.67
N ALA A 105 -15.03 16.18 6.14
CA ALA A 105 -16.09 16.60 7.07
C ALA A 105 -17.49 16.40 6.48
N SER A 106 -17.69 16.73 5.20
CA SER A 106 -18.96 16.52 4.51
C SER A 106 -19.35 15.04 4.44
N VAL A 107 -18.36 14.15 4.21
CA VAL A 107 -18.61 12.69 4.22
C VAL A 107 -18.92 12.20 5.63
N LEU A 108 -18.17 12.63 6.64
CA LEU A 108 -18.45 12.31 8.03
C LEU A 108 -19.86 12.76 8.45
N GLN A 109 -20.27 13.96 8.04
CA GLN A 109 -21.62 14.45 8.31
C GLN A 109 -22.68 13.57 7.64
N ALA A 110 -22.50 13.21 6.38
CA ALA A 110 -23.44 12.39 5.63
C ALA A 110 -23.59 10.98 6.23
N GLU A 111 -22.47 10.38 6.66
CA GLU A 111 -22.43 8.99 7.12
C GLU A 111 -22.67 8.84 8.63
N LEU A 112 -22.29 9.83 9.44
CA LEU A 112 -22.31 9.73 10.91
C LEU A 112 -23.16 10.81 11.58
N GLY A 113 -23.65 11.82 10.84
CA GLY A 113 -24.52 12.86 11.36
C GLY A 113 -23.81 13.88 12.26
N CYS A 114 -22.50 14.12 12.05
CA CYS A 114 -21.73 15.05 12.86
C CYS A 114 -21.92 16.52 12.46
N ASP A 115 -21.44 17.45 13.33
CA ASP A 115 -21.42 18.89 13.04
C ASP A 115 -20.42 19.22 11.91
N PRO A 116 -20.78 20.11 10.96
CA PRO A 116 -19.88 20.56 9.90
C PRO A 116 -18.58 21.19 10.37
N GLY A 117 -18.53 21.77 11.58
CA GLY A 117 -17.35 22.34 12.20
C GLY A 117 -16.22 21.34 12.46
N ILE A 118 -16.50 20.03 12.32
CA ILE A 118 -15.49 18.96 12.45
C ILE A 118 -14.34 19.10 11.43
N ALA A 119 -14.52 19.86 10.35
CA ALA A 119 -13.48 20.12 9.34
C ALA A 119 -12.19 20.71 9.95
N GLU A 120 -12.29 21.50 11.02
CA GLU A 120 -11.15 22.10 11.72
C GLU A 120 -10.27 21.07 12.43
N ARG A 121 -10.81 19.87 12.68
CA ARG A 121 -10.10 18.75 13.32
C ARG A 121 -9.51 17.79 12.30
N VAL A 122 -9.82 17.94 11.01
CA VAL A 122 -9.33 17.05 9.96
C VAL A 122 -7.93 17.46 9.51
N THR A 123 -7.01 16.52 9.55
CA THR A 123 -5.64 16.67 9.06
C THR A 123 -5.39 15.63 7.96
N LEU A 124 -4.92 16.08 6.80
CA LEU A 124 -4.54 15.20 5.71
C LEU A 124 -3.07 14.81 5.87
N VAL A 125 -2.81 13.52 5.97
CA VAL A 125 -1.47 12.93 6.10
C VAL A 125 -1.07 12.39 4.73
N GLU A 126 0.14 12.66 4.29
CA GLU A 126 0.67 12.09 3.05
C GLU A 126 0.77 10.57 3.19
N HIS A 127 0.38 9.83 2.15
CA HIS A 127 0.18 8.39 2.15
C HIS A 127 1.41 7.61 2.65
N HIS A 128 2.59 7.86 2.09
CA HIS A 128 3.81 7.14 2.49
C HIS A 128 4.38 7.62 3.82
N VAL A 129 4.05 8.85 4.25
CA VAL A 129 4.33 9.30 5.62
C VAL A 129 3.47 8.53 6.61
N ALA A 130 2.18 8.32 6.31
CA ALA A 130 1.30 7.49 7.15
C ALA A 130 1.85 6.06 7.29
N HIS A 131 2.23 5.42 6.19
CA HIS A 131 2.90 4.11 6.21
C HIS A 131 4.19 4.12 7.04
N ALA A 132 5.08 5.08 6.83
CA ALA A 132 6.36 5.14 7.51
C ALA A 132 6.21 5.34 9.03
N VAL A 133 5.32 6.25 9.42
CA VAL A 133 5.05 6.53 10.84
C VAL A 133 4.42 5.34 11.53
N SER A 134 3.42 4.68 10.91
CA SER A 134 2.76 3.52 11.50
C SER A 134 3.74 2.38 11.80
N ALA A 135 4.65 2.06 10.87
CA ALA A 135 5.65 1.02 11.06
C ALA A 135 6.70 1.41 12.11
N TYR A 136 7.16 2.67 12.10
CA TYR A 136 8.18 3.13 13.04
C TYR A 136 7.66 3.24 14.46
N VAL A 137 6.53 3.91 14.68
CA VAL A 137 5.95 4.09 16.01
C VAL A 137 5.55 2.74 16.61
N GLY A 138 4.94 1.85 15.80
CA GLY A 138 4.59 0.50 16.24
C GLY A 138 5.79 -0.38 16.59
N SER A 139 7.00 -0.06 16.10
CA SER A 139 8.21 -0.83 16.37
C SER A 139 8.81 -0.59 17.75
N GLY A 140 8.57 0.57 18.35
CA GLY A 140 9.21 1.02 19.60
C GLY A 140 10.72 1.27 19.46
N PHE A 141 11.25 1.45 18.24
CA PHE A 141 12.68 1.72 18.02
C PHE A 141 12.99 3.20 18.16
N ASP A 142 14.13 3.55 18.78
CA ASP A 142 14.63 4.93 18.85
C ASP A 142 15.21 5.42 17.52
N GLU A 143 15.75 4.49 16.72
CA GLU A 143 16.28 4.75 15.39
C GLU A 143 16.04 3.56 14.46
N SER A 144 15.80 3.84 13.18
CA SER A 144 15.55 2.80 12.18
C SER A 144 15.77 3.31 10.76
N LEU A 145 16.14 2.41 9.85
CA LEU A 145 15.87 2.57 8.43
C LEU A 145 14.39 2.24 8.20
N VAL A 146 13.63 3.16 7.64
CA VAL A 146 12.20 2.94 7.33
C VAL A 146 12.03 2.95 5.82
N VAL A 147 11.52 1.86 5.27
CA VAL A 147 11.27 1.74 3.83
C VAL A 147 9.79 1.47 3.61
N THR A 148 9.16 2.35 2.85
CA THR A 148 7.80 2.13 2.35
C THR A 148 7.86 1.71 0.89
N ALA A 149 7.08 0.71 0.51
CA ALA A 149 6.99 0.26 -0.87
C ALA A 149 5.57 -0.21 -1.17
N ASP A 150 4.96 0.40 -2.19
CA ASP A 150 3.55 0.18 -2.50
C ASP A 150 3.28 0.20 -4.01
N GLY A 151 2.00 0.09 -4.39
CA GLY A 151 1.50 0.40 -5.72
C GLY A 151 1.75 1.86 -6.05
N PHE A 152 1.13 2.75 -5.35
CA PHE A 152 1.40 4.19 -5.24
C PHE A 152 0.39 4.84 -4.28
N GLY A 153 0.75 6.01 -3.75
CA GLY A 153 -0.13 6.92 -3.00
C GLY A 153 0.46 8.31 -3.05
N ASP A 154 -0.36 9.35 -3.16
CA ASP A 154 0.06 10.76 -3.23
C ASP A 154 1.22 11.04 -4.23
N GLY A 155 1.18 10.36 -5.39
CA GLY A 155 2.14 10.57 -6.49
C GLY A 155 3.51 9.90 -6.33
N VAL A 156 3.68 9.04 -5.35
CA VAL A 156 4.90 8.23 -5.15
C VAL A 156 4.56 6.76 -4.94
N ALA A 157 5.55 5.90 -5.08
CA ALA A 157 5.44 4.47 -4.82
C ALA A 157 6.19 4.02 -3.56
N GLY A 158 6.91 4.93 -2.91
CA GLY A 158 7.60 4.64 -1.66
C GLY A 158 8.64 5.67 -1.27
N TYR A 159 9.11 5.54 -0.04
CA TYR A 159 10.23 6.28 0.52
C TYR A 159 11.25 5.35 1.16
N VAL A 160 12.52 5.75 1.10
CA VAL A 160 13.56 5.25 1.99
C VAL A 160 13.89 6.39 2.96
N SER A 161 13.71 6.17 4.24
CA SER A 161 13.90 7.18 5.27
C SER A 161 14.82 6.71 6.38
N SER A 162 15.64 7.61 6.89
CA SER A 162 16.36 7.45 8.15
C SER A 162 15.59 8.11 9.26
N VAL A 163 15.33 7.39 10.34
CA VAL A 163 14.66 7.95 11.51
C VAL A 163 15.60 7.88 12.71
N ARG A 164 15.75 9.01 13.40
CA ARG A 164 16.51 9.16 14.65
C ARG A 164 15.77 10.12 15.59
N ASN A 165 15.53 9.69 16.82
CA ASN A 165 14.82 10.52 17.81
C ASN A 165 13.51 11.10 17.26
N ASN A 166 12.69 10.28 16.61
CA ASN A 166 11.43 10.66 15.95
C ASN A 166 11.54 11.66 14.78
N ALA A 167 12.75 12.02 14.37
CA ALA A 167 12.98 12.86 13.21
C ALA A 167 13.18 12.01 11.95
N PHE A 168 12.28 12.18 10.97
CA PHE A 168 12.32 11.50 9.69
C PHE A 168 13.12 12.32 8.68
N THR A 169 14.10 11.67 8.04
CA THR A 169 14.84 12.22 6.90
C THR A 169 14.64 11.32 5.70
N ILE A 170 13.98 11.81 4.66
CA ILE A 170 13.79 11.07 3.40
C ILE A 170 15.13 11.04 2.68
N LEU A 171 15.66 9.86 2.42
CA LEU A 171 16.94 9.61 1.74
C LEU A 171 16.72 9.36 0.25
N ASP A 172 15.60 8.69 -0.10
CA ASP A 172 15.22 8.42 -1.48
C ASP A 172 13.71 8.38 -1.63
N ARG A 173 13.25 8.70 -2.86
CA ARG A 173 11.87 8.71 -3.28
C ARG A 173 11.72 7.73 -4.44
N ILE A 174 10.86 6.74 -4.28
CA ILE A 174 10.54 5.77 -5.34
C ILE A 174 9.40 6.35 -6.17
N GLU A 175 9.69 6.73 -7.40
CA GLU A 175 8.70 7.27 -8.31
C GLU A 175 7.70 6.20 -8.75
N VAL A 176 6.47 6.59 -9.10
CA VAL A 176 5.40 5.69 -9.53
C VAL A 176 5.82 4.79 -10.71
N ALA A 177 6.66 5.31 -11.62
CA ALA A 177 7.21 4.55 -12.73
C ALA A 177 8.07 3.36 -12.28
N ASN A 178 8.62 3.42 -11.06
CA ASN A 178 9.46 2.39 -10.46
C ASN A 178 8.73 1.58 -9.37
N SER A 179 7.40 1.65 -9.31
CA SER A 179 6.62 0.96 -8.30
C SER A 179 6.83 -0.54 -8.29
N LEU A 180 7.28 -1.06 -7.16
CA LEU A 180 7.43 -2.50 -6.93
C LEU A 180 6.06 -3.19 -6.80
N GLY A 181 5.07 -2.55 -6.18
CA GLY A 181 3.72 -3.11 -6.07
C GLY A 181 3.08 -3.29 -7.45
N ARG A 182 3.16 -2.27 -8.32
CA ARG A 182 2.66 -2.36 -9.70
C ARG A 182 3.43 -3.38 -10.53
N PHE A 183 4.73 -3.49 -10.34
CA PHE A 183 5.56 -4.50 -11.01
C PHE A 183 5.18 -5.90 -10.57
N TYR A 184 5.02 -6.13 -9.24
CA TYR A 184 4.62 -7.42 -8.70
C TYR A 184 3.22 -7.85 -9.12
N GLY A 185 2.27 -6.93 -9.19
CA GLY A 185 0.90 -7.18 -9.63
C GLY A 185 0.74 -7.33 -11.16
N ALA A 186 1.75 -6.92 -11.96
CA ALA A 186 1.62 -6.91 -13.42
C ALA A 186 1.33 -8.29 -14.04
N PRO A 187 1.89 -9.43 -13.60
CA PRO A 187 1.60 -10.73 -14.18
C PRO A 187 0.24 -11.33 -13.79
N LEU A 188 -0.47 -10.77 -12.81
CA LEU A 188 -1.73 -11.35 -12.31
C LEU A 188 -2.74 -11.60 -13.43
N ALA A 189 -2.98 -10.61 -14.29
CA ALA A 189 -3.91 -10.72 -15.40
C ALA A 189 -3.50 -11.83 -16.40
N PHE A 190 -2.18 -12.01 -16.67
CA PHE A 190 -1.68 -13.07 -17.51
C PHE A 190 -1.82 -14.45 -16.90
N LEU A 191 -1.77 -14.52 -15.57
CA LEU A 191 -1.97 -15.74 -14.82
C LEU A 191 -3.46 -16.01 -14.52
N GLY A 192 -4.38 -15.19 -15.07
CA GLY A 192 -5.83 -15.35 -14.92
C GLY A 192 -6.30 -15.09 -13.48
N PHE A 193 -5.62 -14.18 -12.77
CA PHE A 193 -6.00 -13.73 -11.43
C PHE A 193 -6.57 -12.32 -11.47
N ASP A 194 -7.46 -12.04 -10.53
CA ASP A 194 -8.03 -10.72 -10.35
C ASP A 194 -7.00 -9.75 -9.75
N ALA A 195 -7.27 -8.44 -9.87
CA ALA A 195 -6.54 -7.41 -9.16
C ALA A 195 -6.57 -7.68 -7.63
N PHE A 196 -5.57 -7.22 -6.92
CA PHE A 196 -5.37 -7.47 -5.48
C PHE A 196 -5.23 -8.96 -5.09
N SER A 197 -4.87 -9.82 -6.06
CA SER A 197 -4.58 -11.24 -5.82
C SER A 197 -3.07 -11.54 -5.73
N GLU A 198 -2.24 -10.57 -5.37
CA GLU A 198 -0.78 -10.68 -5.26
C GLU A 198 -0.36 -11.82 -4.30
N TYR A 199 -1.17 -12.09 -3.28
CA TYR A 199 -0.98 -13.21 -2.37
C TYR A 199 -1.01 -14.58 -3.06
N LYS A 200 -1.78 -14.72 -4.16
CA LYS A 200 -1.81 -15.95 -4.97
C LYS A 200 -0.48 -16.14 -5.71
N LEU A 201 0.06 -15.05 -6.25
CA LEU A 201 1.38 -15.06 -6.90
C LEU A 201 2.47 -15.46 -5.90
N MET A 202 2.45 -14.83 -4.71
CA MET A 202 3.37 -15.17 -3.62
C MET A 202 3.24 -16.65 -3.21
N GLY A 203 2.02 -17.17 -3.13
CA GLY A 203 1.74 -18.56 -2.80
C GLY A 203 2.18 -19.57 -3.86
N LEU A 204 2.21 -19.18 -5.16
CA LEU A 204 2.69 -20.03 -6.25
C LEU A 204 4.22 -20.07 -6.35
N ALA A 205 4.90 -19.00 -5.97
CA ALA A 205 6.35 -18.86 -6.14
C ALA A 205 7.18 -20.04 -5.58
N PRO A 206 6.87 -20.64 -4.41
CA PRO A 206 7.62 -21.79 -3.88
C PRO A 206 7.54 -23.06 -4.73
N TYR A 207 6.58 -23.17 -5.62
CA TYR A 207 6.40 -24.34 -6.51
C TYR A 207 7.07 -24.18 -7.86
N GLY A 208 7.70 -23.03 -8.14
CA GLY A 208 8.35 -22.71 -9.42
C GLY A 208 9.87 -22.71 -9.35
N ASP A 209 10.48 -22.79 -10.53
CA ASP A 209 11.91 -22.56 -10.71
C ASP A 209 12.16 -21.14 -11.26
N PRO A 210 12.71 -20.21 -10.47
CA PRO A 210 12.99 -18.86 -10.93
C PRO A 210 14.04 -18.81 -12.06
N ALA A 211 14.91 -19.83 -12.18
CA ALA A 211 15.97 -19.85 -13.18
C ALA A 211 15.43 -19.82 -14.61
N ARG A 212 14.26 -20.41 -14.84
CA ARG A 212 13.62 -20.47 -16.16
C ARG A 212 13.38 -19.08 -16.77
N PHE A 213 12.96 -18.11 -15.99
CA PHE A 213 12.61 -16.77 -16.45
C PHE A 213 13.49 -15.67 -15.88
N ARG A 214 14.47 -15.99 -15.03
CA ARG A 214 15.35 -15.01 -14.37
C ARG A 214 15.94 -14.00 -15.36
N ALA A 215 16.50 -14.45 -16.47
CA ALA A 215 17.13 -13.57 -17.44
C ALA A 215 16.12 -12.60 -18.08
N ALA A 216 14.89 -13.04 -18.34
CA ALA A 216 13.83 -12.18 -18.87
C ALA A 216 13.40 -11.12 -17.84
N PHE A 217 13.24 -11.50 -16.57
CA PHE A 217 12.89 -10.56 -15.50
C PHE A 217 14.03 -9.57 -15.21
N GLN A 218 15.29 -9.99 -15.27
CA GLN A 218 16.45 -9.10 -15.11
C GLN A 218 16.54 -8.00 -16.18
N GLN A 219 15.92 -8.18 -17.34
CA GLN A 219 15.81 -7.14 -18.35
C GLN A 219 14.72 -6.10 -18.06
N MET A 220 13.83 -6.36 -17.09
CA MET A 220 12.72 -5.48 -16.74
C MET A 220 13.10 -4.40 -15.74
N TYR A 221 14.29 -4.46 -15.14
CA TYR A 221 14.77 -3.46 -14.19
C TYR A 221 16.29 -3.28 -14.29
N VAL A 222 16.77 -2.14 -13.74
CA VAL A 222 18.19 -1.84 -13.63
C VAL A 222 18.48 -1.46 -12.18
N LEU A 223 19.47 -2.08 -11.56
CA LEU A 223 20.00 -1.70 -10.26
C LEU A 223 21.09 -0.64 -10.44
N GLN A 224 21.00 0.46 -9.69
CA GLN A 224 21.91 1.59 -9.77
C GLN A 224 22.91 1.58 -8.59
N ALA A 225 24.09 2.14 -8.79
CA ALA A 225 25.18 2.05 -7.80
C ALA A 225 24.87 2.74 -6.47
N ASP A 226 23.95 3.74 -6.47
CA ASP A 226 23.53 4.50 -5.30
C ASP A 226 22.38 3.83 -4.51
N GLY A 227 22.14 2.55 -4.72
CA GLY A 227 21.09 1.78 -4.06
C GLY A 227 19.69 1.97 -4.64
N LYS A 228 19.58 2.80 -5.68
CA LYS A 228 18.34 2.99 -6.41
C LYS A 228 18.12 1.91 -7.47
N PHE A 229 16.95 1.94 -8.06
CA PHE A 229 16.62 1.08 -9.19
C PHE A 229 15.67 1.81 -10.14
N ALA A 230 15.57 1.31 -11.36
CA ALA A 230 14.63 1.81 -12.34
C ALA A 230 14.00 0.64 -13.11
N MET A 231 12.69 0.73 -13.36
CA MET A 231 12.04 -0.16 -14.32
C MET A 231 12.42 0.23 -15.74
N THR A 232 12.64 -0.76 -16.61
CA THR A 232 13.01 -0.50 -18.01
C THR A 232 11.80 -0.09 -18.86
N ALA A 233 10.63 -0.61 -18.54
CA ALA A 233 9.38 -0.24 -19.20
C ALA A 233 8.96 1.19 -18.84
N LYS A 234 8.60 1.97 -19.86
CA LYS A 234 8.18 3.38 -19.71
C LYS A 234 6.67 3.52 -19.47
N SER A 235 5.92 2.45 -19.68
CA SER A 235 4.46 2.43 -19.54
C SER A 235 3.97 1.08 -19.05
N ARG A 236 2.71 1.06 -18.56
CA ARG A 236 2.03 -0.19 -18.21
C ARG A 236 1.93 -1.12 -19.44
N ALA A 237 1.65 -0.56 -20.63
CA ALA A 237 1.56 -1.35 -21.86
C ALA A 237 2.87 -2.09 -22.15
N GLU A 238 4.02 -1.40 -22.07
CA GLU A 238 5.33 -2.04 -22.26
C GLU A 238 5.61 -3.12 -21.22
N THR A 239 5.22 -2.91 -19.98
CA THR A 239 5.32 -3.94 -18.93
C THR A 239 4.50 -5.17 -19.30
N LEU A 240 3.25 -4.99 -19.70
CA LEU A 240 2.35 -6.08 -20.10
C LEU A 240 2.87 -6.80 -21.34
N ASP A 241 3.41 -6.08 -22.33
CA ASP A 241 4.06 -6.67 -23.52
C ASP A 241 5.27 -7.53 -23.13
N GLY A 242 6.02 -7.13 -22.12
CA GLY A 242 7.11 -7.93 -21.55
C GLY A 242 6.61 -9.28 -21.05
N PHE A 243 5.52 -9.31 -20.30
CA PHE A 243 4.91 -10.54 -19.79
C PHE A 243 4.27 -11.39 -20.92
N ALA A 244 3.62 -10.76 -21.89
CA ALA A 244 3.03 -11.47 -23.03
C ALA A 244 4.07 -12.32 -23.77
N ARG A 245 5.31 -11.83 -23.91
CA ARG A 245 6.42 -12.54 -24.55
C ARG A 245 6.89 -13.79 -23.80
N LEU A 246 6.54 -13.93 -22.51
CA LEU A 246 6.90 -15.13 -21.73
C LEU A 246 6.06 -16.35 -22.12
N GLY A 247 4.95 -16.16 -22.85
CA GLY A 247 4.06 -17.24 -23.27
C GLY A 247 3.37 -17.97 -22.11
N CYS A 248 3.17 -17.27 -20.98
CA CYS A 248 2.63 -17.84 -19.75
C CYS A 248 1.14 -17.49 -19.52
N GLN A 249 0.42 -17.11 -20.59
CA GLN A 249 -0.97 -16.70 -20.46
C GLN A 249 -1.85 -17.88 -20.06
N ARG A 250 -2.58 -17.71 -18.95
CA ARG A 250 -3.57 -18.65 -18.45
C ARG A 250 -4.98 -18.07 -18.59
N GLN A 251 -5.93 -18.88 -19.02
CA GLN A 251 -7.33 -18.48 -18.99
C GLN A 251 -7.82 -18.40 -17.51
N PRO A 252 -8.71 -17.47 -17.19
CA PRO A 252 -9.42 -17.51 -15.91
C PRO A 252 -9.99 -18.92 -15.66
N ASP A 253 -9.84 -19.44 -14.44
CA ASP A 253 -10.26 -20.79 -14.05
C ASP A 253 -9.61 -21.98 -14.77
N GLY A 254 -8.67 -21.72 -15.70
CA GLY A 254 -7.85 -22.77 -16.32
C GLY A 254 -6.91 -23.42 -15.29
N PRO A 255 -6.33 -24.59 -15.61
CA PRO A 255 -5.37 -25.26 -14.72
C PRO A 255 -4.12 -24.42 -14.50
N ILE A 256 -3.59 -24.50 -13.27
CA ILE A 256 -2.25 -23.96 -12.97
C ILE A 256 -1.22 -25.00 -13.41
N GLU A 257 -0.36 -24.59 -14.34
CA GLU A 257 0.73 -25.42 -14.87
C GLU A 257 2.07 -24.95 -14.30
N GLN A 258 3.12 -25.77 -14.49
CA GLN A 258 4.46 -25.47 -13.99
C GLN A 258 4.99 -24.10 -14.47
N ILE A 259 4.70 -23.72 -15.72
CA ILE A 259 5.10 -22.42 -16.28
C ILE A 259 4.57 -21.22 -15.45
N HIS A 260 3.36 -21.33 -14.92
CA HIS A 260 2.74 -20.28 -14.10
C HIS A 260 3.46 -20.15 -12.75
N CYS A 261 3.85 -21.28 -12.16
CA CYS A 261 4.66 -21.31 -10.93
C CYS A 261 6.06 -20.73 -11.17
N ASP A 262 6.69 -21.06 -12.31
CA ASP A 262 8.03 -20.58 -12.69
C ASP A 262 8.04 -19.06 -12.90
N VAL A 263 7.00 -18.49 -13.52
CA VAL A 263 6.82 -17.04 -13.64
C VAL A 263 6.65 -16.39 -12.27
N ALA A 264 5.82 -16.97 -11.40
CA ALA A 264 5.61 -16.49 -10.05
C ALA A 264 6.93 -16.51 -9.23
N ALA A 265 7.71 -17.58 -9.35
CA ALA A 265 9.02 -17.70 -8.71
C ALA A 265 10.02 -16.66 -9.22
N ALA A 266 10.06 -16.41 -10.55
CA ALA A 266 10.93 -15.42 -11.14
C ALA A 266 10.55 -13.98 -10.77
N MET A 267 9.25 -13.67 -10.66
CA MET A 267 8.76 -12.38 -10.14
C MET A 267 9.17 -12.18 -8.69
N GLN A 268 8.99 -13.21 -7.85
CA GLN A 268 9.39 -13.17 -6.45
C GLN A 268 10.90 -12.92 -6.31
N ASP A 269 11.73 -13.64 -7.07
CA ASP A 269 13.19 -13.48 -7.11
C ASP A 269 13.60 -12.05 -7.54
N ALA A 270 12.91 -11.48 -8.54
CA ALA A 270 13.18 -10.12 -9.02
C ALA A 270 12.89 -9.07 -7.93
N VAL A 271 11.71 -9.11 -7.29
CA VAL A 271 11.34 -8.16 -6.22
C VAL A 271 12.26 -8.30 -5.01
N GLU A 272 12.58 -9.53 -4.59
CA GLU A 272 13.54 -9.77 -3.52
C GLU A 272 14.94 -9.22 -3.85
N THR A 273 15.37 -9.36 -5.11
CA THR A 273 16.66 -8.84 -5.57
C THR A 273 16.71 -7.33 -5.50
N ILE A 274 15.66 -6.65 -5.97
CA ILE A 274 15.57 -5.18 -5.94
C ILE A 274 15.52 -4.69 -4.48
N LEU A 275 14.62 -5.23 -3.66
CA LEU A 275 14.50 -4.83 -2.26
C LEU A 275 15.82 -5.06 -1.50
N ARG A 276 16.48 -6.21 -1.69
CA ARG A 276 17.77 -6.49 -1.07
C ARG A 276 18.84 -5.49 -1.47
N HIS A 277 18.85 -5.06 -2.74
CA HIS A 277 19.76 -4.03 -3.24
C HIS A 277 19.54 -2.70 -2.51
N VAL A 278 18.30 -2.21 -2.46
CA VAL A 278 17.91 -0.99 -1.75
C VAL A 278 18.31 -1.07 -0.26
N LEU A 279 17.87 -2.12 0.43
CA LEU A 279 18.09 -2.29 1.85
C LEU A 279 19.57 -2.37 2.23
N ARG A 280 20.39 -3.10 1.46
CA ARG A 280 21.83 -3.24 1.70
C ARG A 280 22.55 -1.90 1.56
N HIS A 281 22.24 -1.16 0.51
CA HIS A 281 22.85 0.15 0.27
C HIS A 281 22.53 1.12 1.41
N PHE A 282 21.26 1.36 1.68
CA PHE A 282 20.84 2.36 2.66
C PHE A 282 21.17 1.94 4.10
N ARG A 283 21.16 0.65 4.42
CA ARG A 283 21.70 0.16 5.69
C ARG A 283 23.18 0.52 5.85
N SER A 284 23.99 0.29 4.82
CA SER A 284 25.42 0.61 4.83
C SER A 284 25.67 2.13 4.93
N ALA A 285 24.90 2.91 4.18
CA ALA A 285 25.04 4.36 4.14
C ALA A 285 24.61 5.04 5.45
N THR A 286 23.61 4.51 6.14
CA THR A 286 23.07 5.11 7.38
C THR A 286 23.62 4.52 8.67
N GLY A 287 24.15 3.30 8.61
CA GLY A 287 24.58 2.54 9.77
C GLY A 287 23.43 1.97 10.61
N HIS A 288 22.17 2.13 10.18
CA HIS A 288 21.03 1.57 10.91
C HIS A 288 21.09 0.04 11.00
N ARG A 289 20.77 -0.49 12.17
CA ARG A 289 20.71 -1.92 12.44
C ARG A 289 19.27 -2.44 12.53
N ARG A 290 18.30 -1.54 12.60
CA ARG A 290 16.88 -1.82 12.71
C ARG A 290 16.18 -1.36 11.44
N LEU A 291 15.18 -2.13 11.00
CA LEU A 291 14.43 -1.92 9.77
C LEU A 291 12.94 -1.93 10.09
N CYS A 292 12.23 -0.92 9.60
CA CYS A 292 10.78 -0.91 9.52
C CYS A 292 10.36 -0.95 8.04
N LEU A 293 9.39 -1.79 7.72
CA LEU A 293 8.83 -1.93 6.37
C LEU A 293 7.33 -1.68 6.41
N ALA A 294 6.80 -0.93 5.45
CA ALA A 294 5.39 -0.67 5.30
C ALA A 294 4.97 -0.53 3.82
N GLY A 295 3.65 -0.46 3.57
CA GLY A 295 3.05 -0.48 2.24
C GLY A 295 2.77 -1.88 1.74
N GLY A 296 1.94 -2.03 0.71
CA GLY A 296 1.47 -3.32 0.20
C GLY A 296 2.59 -4.29 -0.19
N THR A 297 3.69 -3.80 -0.78
CA THR A 297 4.85 -4.65 -1.11
C THR A 297 5.53 -5.24 0.13
N ALA A 298 5.50 -4.53 1.27
CA ALA A 298 6.08 -5.02 2.53
C ALA A 298 5.29 -6.19 3.15
N GLN A 299 4.04 -6.40 2.74
CA GLN A 299 3.22 -7.56 3.12
C GLN A 299 3.68 -8.86 2.45
N ASN A 300 4.61 -8.79 1.48
CA ASN A 300 5.23 -9.98 0.91
C ASN A 300 6.10 -10.69 1.97
N CYS A 301 5.47 -11.58 2.76
CA CYS A 301 6.11 -12.26 3.88
C CYS A 301 7.26 -13.19 3.44
N VAL A 302 7.26 -13.65 2.18
CA VAL A 302 8.36 -14.45 1.62
C VAL A 302 9.62 -13.59 1.45
N ALA A 303 9.47 -12.37 0.92
CA ALA A 303 10.57 -11.43 0.80
C ALA A 303 11.05 -10.92 2.17
N THR A 304 10.11 -10.44 3.00
CA THR A 304 10.46 -9.85 4.31
C THR A 304 11.08 -10.88 5.25
N GLY A 305 10.61 -12.14 5.25
CA GLY A 305 11.22 -13.22 6.02
C GLY A 305 12.68 -13.48 5.67
N LYS A 306 13.07 -13.35 4.39
CA LYS A 306 14.46 -13.52 3.94
C LYS A 306 15.39 -12.37 4.31
N PHE A 307 14.87 -11.20 4.68
CA PHE A 307 15.69 -10.06 5.12
C PHE A 307 16.00 -10.10 6.61
N LEU A 308 15.30 -10.94 7.38
CA LEU A 308 15.53 -11.17 8.80
C LEU A 308 16.63 -12.21 9.04
N ALA A 309 16.92 -13.06 8.07
CA ALA A 309 17.98 -14.07 8.10
C ALA A 309 19.33 -13.50 7.61
#